data_c7c0c6a0bcae20676835580894167ac0
#
_entry.id   c7c0c6a0bcae20676835580894167ac0
#
_cell.length_a   1.000
_cell.length_b   1.000
_cell.length_c   1.000
_cell.angle_alpha   90.00
_cell.angle_beta   90.00
_cell.angle_gamma   90.00
#
_symmetry.space_group_name_H-M   'P 1'
#
loop_
_entity.id
_entity.type
_entity.pdbx_description
1 polymer ?
#
loop_
_entity_poly.entity_id
_entity_poly.type
_entity_poly.pdbx_seq_one_letter_code
_entity_poly.pdbx_strand_id
1 'polypeptide(L)'
;MSEKREFTGRQACHDLNLFDQKTGDYLGRVVNMSINGLMLISDQPVEFPKLFSCKIELPKEILESRELIFDAESKWCNKNEELNCYETGFLLRNLSDKVGDIVRLLMHEKMAEESDPGKNPARVKG
;
A
#
# COMPACT_ATOMS: atom_id res chain seq x y z
N MET A 1 3.64 19.60 2.96
CA MET A 1 3.99 19.46 2.71
C MET A 1 4.68 18.94 1.92
N SER A 2 5.07 19.15 1.65
CA SER A 2 5.73 18.79 0.66
C SER A 2 6.54 17.68 0.82
N GLU A 3 7.01 17.35 1.84
CA GLU A 3 7.81 16.27 1.96
C GLU A 3 7.17 15.08 1.55
N LYS A 4 5.91 15.05 1.53
CA LYS A 4 5.29 13.90 1.09
C LYS A 4 5.55 13.63 -0.28
N ARG A 5 5.91 14.56 -1.06
CA ARG A 5 6.11 14.33 -2.39
C ARG A 5 7.22 13.46 -2.65
N GLU A 6 8.14 13.38 -1.79
CA GLU A 6 9.24 12.52 -2.03
C GLU A 6 8.87 11.12 -2.02
N PHE A 7 7.88 10.75 -1.24
CA PHE A 7 7.46 9.39 -1.25
C PHE A 7 6.75 9.09 -2.50
N THR A 8 5.99 10.03 -3.00
CA THR A 8 5.21 9.70 -4.16
C THR A 8 6.09 9.52 -5.31
N GLY A 9 7.20 10.16 -5.35
CA GLY A 9 8.06 9.97 -6.44
C GLY A 9 8.50 8.57 -6.57
N ARG A 10 8.38 7.78 -5.53
CA ARG A 10 8.71 6.47 -5.63
C ARG A 10 7.67 5.64 -6.03
N GLN A 11 6.68 6.10 -6.48
CA GLN A 11 5.72 5.29 -6.96
C GLN A 11 4.95 4.64 -6.02
N ALA A 12 4.62 5.19 -5.09
CA ALA A 12 3.68 4.72 -4.20
C ALA A 12 2.53 4.19 -4.93
N CYS A 13 1.70 3.43 -4.33
CA CYS A 13 0.61 2.80 -5.00
C CYS A 13 -0.54 3.74 -5.16
N HIS A 14 -0.46 4.64 -6.12
CA HIS A 14 -1.57 5.51 -6.47
C HIS A 14 -2.28 6.13 -5.30
N ASP A 15 -1.54 6.60 -4.32
CA ASP A 15 -2.18 7.25 -3.19
C ASP A 15 -3.14 6.37 -2.43
N LEU A 16 -2.82 5.11 -2.29
CA LEU A 16 -3.64 4.23 -1.49
C LEU A 16 -3.40 4.55 -0.02
N ASN A 17 -4.48 4.79 0.70
CA ASN A 17 -4.41 5.13 2.11
C ASN A 17 -5.06 4.04 2.93
N LEU A 18 -4.39 3.66 4.01
CA LEU A 18 -4.84 2.57 4.86
C LEU A 18 -5.49 3.12 6.11
N PHE A 19 -6.67 2.62 6.41
CA PHE A 19 -7.39 3.02 7.60
C PHE A 19 -7.70 1.81 8.47
N ASP A 20 -7.81 2.04 9.76
CA ASP A 20 -8.30 1.03 10.68
C ASP A 20 -9.81 0.99 10.49
N GLN A 21 -10.33 -0.13 10.04
CA GLN A 21 -11.75 -0.25 9.75
C GLN A 21 -12.60 -0.09 11.01
N LYS A 22 -12.09 -0.49 12.15
CA LYS A 22 -12.87 -0.45 13.37
C LYS A 22 -12.95 0.92 13.99
N THR A 23 -11.88 1.69 13.92
CA THR A 23 -11.86 3.01 14.55
C THR A 23 -12.01 4.14 13.56
N GLY A 24 -11.71 3.87 12.31
CA GLY A 24 -11.70 4.93 11.29
C GLY A 24 -10.40 5.70 11.25
N ASP A 25 -9.44 5.34 12.09
CA ASP A 25 -8.18 6.09 12.14
C ASP A 25 -7.37 5.86 10.88
N TYR A 26 -6.72 6.92 10.43
CA TYR A 26 -5.83 6.82 9.31
C TYR A 26 -4.52 6.20 9.79
N LEU A 27 -4.08 5.13 9.15
CA LEU A 27 -2.86 4.46 9.56
C LEU A 27 -1.65 4.89 8.74
N GLY A 28 -1.83 5.21 7.49
CA GLY A 28 -0.71 5.65 6.67
C GLY A 28 -0.94 5.41 5.20
N ARG A 29 0.10 5.65 4.42
CA ARG A 29 0.04 5.50 2.98
C ARG A 29 0.73 4.21 2.58
N VAL A 30 0.11 3.46 1.68
CA VAL A 30 0.68 2.22 1.18
C VAL A 30 1.70 2.53 0.11
N VAL A 31 2.92 2.06 0.26
CA VAL A 31 3.96 2.29 -0.73
C VAL A 31 4.32 1.05 -1.52
N ASN A 32 3.89 -0.09 -1.06
CA ASN A 32 4.16 -1.33 -1.76
C ASN A 32 3.14 -2.35 -1.30
N MET A 33 2.63 -3.18 -2.19
CA MET A 33 1.60 -4.13 -1.82
C MET A 33 1.58 -5.31 -2.77
N SER A 34 1.30 -6.47 -2.22
CA SER A 34 1.06 -7.67 -2.99
C SER A 34 0.01 -8.46 -2.25
N ILE A 35 -0.35 -9.63 -2.75
CA ILE A 35 -1.34 -10.44 -2.06
C ILE A 35 -0.81 -10.98 -0.74
N ASN A 36 0.50 -10.90 -0.53
CA ASN A 36 1.09 -11.43 0.69
C ASN A 36 1.25 -10.38 1.78
N GLY A 37 1.49 -9.16 1.39
CA GLY A 37 1.74 -8.14 2.39
C GLY A 37 1.78 -6.75 1.82
N LEU A 38 1.96 -5.78 2.69
CA LEU A 38 2.09 -4.40 2.25
C LEU A 38 3.09 -3.66 3.13
N MET A 39 3.62 -2.57 2.61
CA MET A 39 4.46 -1.70 3.39
C MET A 39 3.81 -0.35 3.46
N LEU A 40 3.82 0.23 4.64
CA LEU A 40 3.13 1.47 4.93
C LEU A 40 4.13 2.52 5.39
N ILE A 41 3.88 3.79 5.02
CA ILE A 41 4.63 4.90 5.61
C ILE A 41 3.67 5.74 6.39
N SER A 42 4.08 6.20 7.56
CA SER A 42 3.21 7.00 8.40
C SER A 42 4.00 7.99 9.21
N ASP A 43 3.30 9.01 9.74
CA ASP A 43 3.94 10.01 10.59
C ASP A 43 4.10 9.51 12.01
N GLN A 44 3.27 8.55 12.41
CA GLN A 44 3.30 8.02 13.76
C GLN A 44 3.65 6.55 13.72
N PRO A 45 4.28 6.02 14.74
CA PRO A 45 4.61 4.60 14.74
C PRO A 45 3.34 3.76 14.79
N VAL A 46 3.39 2.58 14.20
CA VAL A 46 2.29 1.65 14.20
C VAL A 46 2.62 0.52 15.17
N GLU A 47 1.68 0.21 16.03
CA GLU A 47 1.89 -0.84 17.01
C GLU A 47 2.11 -2.17 16.32
N PHE A 48 3.05 -2.97 16.82
CA PHE A 48 3.27 -4.31 16.27
C PHE A 48 3.83 -5.20 17.37
N PRO A 49 3.55 -6.49 17.34
CA PRO A 49 2.69 -7.15 16.37
C PRO A 49 1.22 -6.92 16.73
N LYS A 50 0.41 -6.73 15.74
CA LYS A 50 -1.01 -6.50 16.01
C LYS A 50 -1.81 -6.83 14.76
N LEU A 51 -2.99 -7.41 14.95
CA LEU A 51 -3.88 -7.70 13.84
C LEU A 51 -4.84 -6.55 13.69
N PHE A 52 -4.87 -5.94 12.51
CA PHE A 52 -5.75 -4.84 12.21
C PHE A 52 -6.80 -5.27 11.20
N SER A 53 -7.99 -4.72 11.35
CA SER A 53 -9.00 -4.83 10.32
C SER A 53 -8.81 -3.58 9.48
N CYS A 54 -8.49 -3.73 8.22
CA CYS A 54 -8.02 -2.64 7.39
C CYS A 54 -8.97 -2.27 6.28
N LYS A 55 -8.94 -1.01 5.89
CA LYS A 55 -9.70 -0.54 4.75
C LYS A 55 -8.80 0.34 3.90
N ILE A 56 -8.85 0.15 2.58
CA ILE A 56 -8.20 1.02 1.62
C ILE A 56 -9.28 1.53 0.68
N GLU A 57 -9.34 2.84 0.49
CA GLU A 57 -10.28 3.41 -0.46
C GLU A 57 -9.62 3.40 -1.81
N LEU A 58 -10.29 2.84 -2.80
CA LEU A 58 -9.70 2.69 -4.12
C LEU A 58 -9.80 4.00 -4.90
N PRO A 59 -8.81 4.30 -5.72
CA PRO A 59 -8.83 5.53 -6.51
C PRO A 59 -9.92 5.49 -7.57
N LYS A 60 -10.37 4.30 -7.93
CA LYS A 60 -11.45 4.15 -8.89
C LYS A 60 -12.14 2.83 -8.60
N GLU A 61 -13.29 2.63 -9.19
CA GLU A 61 -14.02 1.39 -9.00
C GLU A 61 -13.29 0.26 -9.69
N ILE A 62 -13.05 -0.85 -9.02
CA ILE A 62 -12.39 -2.01 -9.58
C ILE A 62 -13.22 -3.21 -9.22
N LEU A 63 -13.64 -3.98 -10.21
CA LEU A 63 -14.49 -5.15 -10.02
C LEU A 63 -15.68 -4.81 -9.15
N GLU A 64 -16.26 -3.63 -9.43
CA GLU A 64 -17.47 -3.19 -8.75
C GLU A 64 -17.23 -2.85 -7.27
N SER A 65 -16.00 -2.64 -6.88
CA SER A 65 -15.68 -2.26 -5.50
C SER A 65 -15.00 -0.92 -5.47
N ARG A 66 -15.32 -0.12 -4.45
CA ARG A 66 -14.70 1.17 -4.26
C ARG A 66 -13.75 1.14 -3.08
N GLU A 67 -13.68 0.05 -2.39
CA GLU A 67 -12.79 -0.06 -1.25
C GLU A 67 -12.38 -1.51 -1.05
N LEU A 68 -11.26 -1.71 -0.38
CA LEU A 68 -10.79 -3.03 0.00
C LEU A 68 -10.91 -3.16 1.51
N ILE A 69 -11.47 -4.26 1.97
CA ILE A 69 -11.56 -4.56 3.39
C ILE A 69 -10.83 -5.88 3.60
N PHE A 70 -9.89 -5.91 4.49
CA PHE A 70 -9.10 -7.11 4.74
C PHE A 70 -8.41 -7.01 6.10
N ASP A 71 -7.90 -8.13 6.58
CA ASP A 71 -7.14 -8.16 7.81
C ASP A 71 -5.67 -8.14 7.49
N ALA A 72 -4.88 -7.47 8.31
CA ALA A 72 -3.43 -7.46 8.12
C ALA A 72 -2.75 -7.40 9.48
N GLU A 73 -1.69 -8.13 9.60
CA GLU A 73 -0.96 -8.19 10.86
C GLU A 73 0.33 -7.41 10.72
N SER A 74 0.54 -6.42 11.59
CA SER A 74 1.78 -5.65 11.56
C SER A 74 2.89 -6.52 12.13
N LYS A 75 4.01 -6.58 11.41
CA LYS A 75 5.12 -7.45 11.79
C LYS A 75 6.32 -6.67 12.28
N TRP A 76 6.52 -5.49 11.78
CA TRP A 76 7.64 -4.66 12.21
C TRP A 76 7.34 -3.20 11.89
N CYS A 77 7.98 -2.32 12.62
CA CYS A 77 7.83 -0.88 12.39
C CYS A 77 9.16 -0.24 12.72
N ASN A 78 9.74 0.47 11.78
CA ASN A 78 11.04 1.12 11.97
C ASN A 78 10.95 2.57 11.59
N LYS A 79 11.71 3.41 12.28
CA LYS A 79 11.75 4.80 11.91
C LYS A 79 12.75 5.00 10.79
N ASN A 80 12.37 5.75 9.78
CA ASN A 80 13.26 6.14 8.71
C ASN A 80 13.74 7.54 9.05
N GLU A 81 14.96 7.64 9.54
CA GLU A 81 15.47 8.93 10.01
C GLU A 81 15.63 9.93 8.90
N GLU A 82 15.99 9.45 7.73
CA GLU A 82 16.21 10.32 6.62
C GLU A 82 14.93 11.01 6.18
N LEU A 83 13.84 10.29 6.15
CA LEU A 83 12.57 10.85 5.74
C LEU A 83 11.71 11.29 6.91
N ASN A 84 12.16 11.03 8.12
CA ASN A 84 11.45 11.40 9.34
C ASN A 84 10.03 10.82 9.32
N CYS A 85 9.93 9.55 9.05
CA CYS A 85 8.65 8.86 9.03
C CYS A 85 8.86 7.43 9.54
N TYR A 86 7.76 6.69 9.66
CA TYR A 86 7.83 5.31 10.10
C TYR A 86 7.43 4.41 8.95
N GLU A 87 8.12 3.27 8.84
CA GLU A 87 7.81 2.27 7.83
C GLU A 87 7.34 1.03 8.56
N THR A 88 6.22 0.48 8.16
CA THR A 88 5.63 -0.67 8.83
C THR A 88 5.34 -1.75 7.81
N GLY A 89 5.73 -2.97 8.12
CA GLY A 89 5.43 -4.10 7.26
C GLY A 89 4.27 -4.91 7.81
N PHE A 90 3.34 -5.25 6.94
CA PHE A 90 2.17 -6.03 7.31
C PHE A 90 2.08 -7.29 6.47
N LEU A 91 1.59 -8.36 7.08
CA LEU A 91 1.23 -9.56 6.34
C LEU A 91 -0.27 -9.54 6.17
N LEU A 92 -0.76 -9.79 4.97
CA LEU A 92 -2.19 -9.82 4.73
C LEU A 92 -2.74 -11.15 5.20
N ARG A 93 -3.93 -11.12 5.79
CA ARG A 93 -4.57 -12.31 6.30
C ARG A 93 -5.98 -12.39 5.78
N ASN A 94 -6.46 -13.59 5.61
CA ASN A 94 -7.87 -13.82 5.28
C ASN A 94 -8.37 -13.01 4.08
N LEU A 95 -7.58 -12.95 3.03
CA LEU A 95 -8.02 -12.26 1.85
C LEU A 95 -9.11 -13.05 1.15
N SER A 96 -10.21 -12.38 0.80
CA SER A 96 -11.19 -13.04 -0.01
C SER A 96 -10.68 -13.09 -1.43
N ASP A 97 -11.26 -13.95 -2.26
CA ASP A 97 -10.85 -14.07 -3.65
C ASP A 97 -11.01 -12.75 -4.37
N LYS A 98 -12.10 -12.04 -4.10
CA LYS A 98 -12.34 -10.78 -4.77
C LYS A 98 -11.31 -9.74 -4.39
N VAL A 99 -10.96 -9.65 -3.13
CA VAL A 99 -9.95 -8.69 -2.69
C VAL A 99 -8.61 -9.05 -3.32
N GLY A 100 -8.27 -10.33 -3.34
CA GLY A 100 -7.03 -10.75 -3.97
C GLY A 100 -6.98 -10.38 -5.43
N ASP A 101 -8.08 -10.53 -6.14
CA ASP A 101 -8.14 -10.18 -7.55
C ASP A 101 -7.97 -8.68 -7.75
N ILE A 102 -8.57 -7.87 -6.89
CA ILE A 102 -8.43 -6.44 -6.99
C ILE A 102 -6.99 -6.02 -6.73
N VAL A 103 -6.34 -6.63 -5.74
CA VAL A 103 -4.95 -6.33 -5.44
C VAL A 103 -4.07 -6.65 -6.65
N ARG A 104 -4.31 -7.80 -7.27
CA ARG A 104 -3.52 -8.16 -8.44
C ARG A 104 -3.72 -7.18 -9.58
N LEU A 105 -4.95 -6.72 -9.78
CA LEU A 105 -5.21 -5.76 -10.84
C LEU A 105 -4.54 -4.42 -10.55
N LEU A 106 -4.60 -3.98 -9.31
CA LEU A 106 -3.96 -2.74 -8.93
C LEU A 106 -2.46 -2.81 -9.16
N MET A 107 -1.85 -3.91 -8.75
CA MET A 107 -0.41 -4.03 -8.87
C MET A 107 0.00 -4.17 -10.33
N HIS A 108 -0.84 -4.82 -11.12
CA HIS A 108 -0.55 -4.97 -12.52
C HIS A 108 -0.59 -3.61 -13.22
N GLU A 109 -1.58 -2.79 -12.92
CA GLU A 109 -1.67 -1.46 -13.49
C GLU A 109 -0.47 -0.62 -13.09
N LYS A 110 -0.10 -0.72 -11.83
CA LYS A 110 1.01 0.05 -11.37
C LYS A 110 2.29 -0.38 -12.04
N MET A 111 2.48 -1.66 -12.21
CA MET A 111 3.66 -2.15 -12.87
C MET A 111 3.68 -1.75 -14.33
N ALA A 112 2.53 -1.75 -14.97
CA ALA A 112 2.47 -1.34 -16.34
C ALA A 112 2.87 0.13 -16.48
N GLU A 113 2.45 0.95 -15.55
CA GLU A 113 2.83 2.34 -15.59
C GLU A 113 4.32 2.51 -15.37
N GLU A 114 4.87 1.74 -14.48
CA GLU A 114 6.27 1.84 -14.19
C GLU A 114 7.11 1.29 -15.32
N SER A 115 6.53 0.41 -16.09
CA SER A 115 7.25 -0.19 -17.19
C SER A 115 7.04 0.55 -18.46
N ASP A 116 6.53 1.72 -18.42
CA ASP A 116 6.30 2.50 -19.57
C ASP A 116 7.50 2.44 -20.46
N PRO A 117 7.33 2.12 -21.69
CA PRO A 117 8.44 1.99 -22.60
C PRO A 117 9.25 3.25 -22.69
N GLY A 118 8.70 4.31 -22.34
CA GLY A 118 9.48 5.49 -22.34
C GLY A 118 10.55 5.45 -21.35
N LYS A 119 10.48 4.58 -20.43
CA LYS A 119 11.43 4.48 -19.49
C LYS A 119 12.13 3.32 -19.46
N ASN A 120 11.87 2.31 -19.85
CA ASN A 120 12.51 1.23 -19.71
C ASN A 120 12.86 0.39 -20.41
N PRO A 121 13.15 0.29 -20.80
CA PRO A 121 13.37 -0.59 -21.30
C PRO A 121 14.08 -1.40 -20.93
N ALA A 122 14.28 -1.49 -20.88
CA ALA A 122 14.78 -2.15 -20.68
C ALA A 122 14.81 -2.80 -20.05
N ARG A 123 14.65 -2.76 -19.77
CA ARG A 123 14.54 -3.42 -19.16
C ARG A 123 14.26 -4.27 -19.40
N VAL A 124 13.97 -4.05 -20.12
CA VAL A 124 13.71 -4.67 -20.29
C VAL A 124 13.80 -5.10 -20.85
N LYS A 125 13.84 -4.98 -21.33
CA LYS A 125 13.87 -5.17 -21.71
C LYS A 125 14.24 -5.52 -21.80
N GLY A 126 14.16 -5.32 -21.84
CA GLY A 126 14.37 -5.49 -21.76
C GLY A 126 14.41 -5.64 -21.76
#